data_a4831b7f425653876afcfb85a60ed9fc
#
_entry.id   a4831b7f425653876afcfb85a60ed9fc
#
_cell.length_a   1.000
_cell.length_b   1.000
_cell.length_c   1.000
_cell.angle_alpha   90.00
_cell.angle_beta   90.00
_cell.angle_gamma   90.00
#
_symmetry.space_group_name_H-M   'P 1'
#
loop_
_entity.id
_entity.type
_entity.pdbx_description
1 polymer ?
#
loop_
_entity_poly.entity_id
_entity_poly.type
_entity_poly.pdbx_seq_one_letter_code
_entity_poly.pdbx_strand_id
1 'polypeptide(L)'
;MDQVTDIVLIKHEVLKATARHAFAGDLHETYDRIPYEIIPGIKPNFRCCVYREREIVRQRVRMGMGKLPRDVMYTDSDPSQVVHVIPCACEGCPISEITVTQNCRGCLAKKCVKACPFGAITTGRDGAVIDHEKCRKCGKCVAACPYHAIVDVERPCKVSCPVNAISMDENDIATIDPAKCINCGACVTGCPFGAISDVSMMTNVIDQLKNEEKHVIAMVAPSIEGQFGTFGLPAIKAAIRKLGFAEVVEVALGADMVAYNEAKELKEHMDEGVPMTSSCCPAFVSAIAKHYPTLLPNVSTTVSPMMAINRLVKAENPEAVTVFIGPCIAKKNEVMAHYMGELDYALTFEELNAMFAALDIEVTEVDDAADDATRYGKGFAMSGGVTAAVAKVLEEMECREADTVQCNGAEEVKKALLQLKAGRLKVDFIEGMMCNGGCMGGPANLTEYIKSRRVFEKKRDANGKENVGETVRAAGADTIDVHRHDK
;
A
#
# COMPACT_ATOMS: atom_id res chain seq x y z
N MET A 1 3.80 17.94 17.84
CA MET A 1 2.70 17.64 16.89
C MET A 1 3.31 17.48 15.53
N ASP A 2 3.29 16.27 14.99
CA ASP A 2 3.70 16.04 13.62
C ASP A 2 2.75 16.81 12.70
N GLN A 3 3.28 17.41 11.64
CA GLN A 3 2.46 18.15 10.67
C GLN A 3 1.60 17.14 9.89
N VAL A 4 0.45 16.79 10.46
CA VAL A 4 -0.55 15.98 9.76
C VAL A 4 -1.15 16.85 8.66
N THR A 5 -1.14 16.37 7.42
CA THR A 5 -1.70 17.13 6.29
C THR A 5 -3.23 17.19 6.38
N ASP A 6 -3.83 18.27 5.87
CA ASP A 6 -5.29 18.40 5.81
C ASP A 6 -5.97 17.21 5.11
N ILE A 7 -5.29 16.57 4.13
CA ILE A 7 -5.80 15.39 3.44
C ILE A 7 -5.96 14.21 4.39
N VAL A 8 -4.95 13.96 5.22
CA VAL A 8 -4.96 12.85 6.19
C VAL A 8 -6.02 13.11 7.25
N LEU A 9 -6.12 14.35 7.75
CA LEU A 9 -7.16 14.76 8.72
C LEU A 9 -8.56 14.55 8.15
N ILE A 10 -8.84 15.04 6.94
CA ILE A 10 -10.15 14.90 6.30
C ILE A 10 -10.47 13.43 6.05
N LYS A 11 -9.50 12.62 5.57
CA LYS A 11 -9.69 11.18 5.37
C LYS A 11 -10.03 10.50 6.70
N HIS A 12 -9.31 10.81 7.76
CA HIS A 12 -9.54 10.28 9.10
C HIS A 12 -10.94 10.66 9.64
N GLU A 13 -11.33 11.93 9.57
CA GLU A 13 -12.65 12.39 10.06
C GLU A 13 -13.80 11.74 9.27
N VAL A 14 -13.63 11.53 7.96
CA VAL A 14 -14.62 10.80 7.14
C VAL A 14 -14.73 9.35 7.57
N LEU A 15 -13.62 8.63 7.73
CA LEU A 15 -13.62 7.24 8.16
C LEU A 15 -14.19 7.11 9.59
N LYS A 16 -13.80 8.01 10.49
CA LYS A 16 -14.30 8.06 11.87
C LYS A 16 -15.81 8.26 11.93
N ALA A 17 -16.34 9.24 11.20
CA ALA A 17 -17.78 9.49 11.15
C ALA A 17 -18.53 8.30 10.54
N THR A 18 -18.00 7.72 9.45
CA THR A 18 -18.57 6.53 8.81
C THR A 18 -18.59 5.34 9.78
N ALA A 19 -17.49 5.08 10.50
CA ALA A 19 -17.40 4.01 11.50
C ALA A 19 -18.40 4.23 12.65
N ARG A 20 -18.47 5.46 13.19
CA ARG A 20 -19.39 5.82 14.29
C ARG A 20 -20.84 5.51 13.92
N HIS A 21 -21.29 5.93 12.74
CA HIS A 21 -22.65 5.65 12.27
C HIS A 21 -22.85 4.16 11.93
N ALA A 22 -21.84 3.46 11.46
CA ALA A 22 -21.91 2.02 11.24
C ALA A 22 -22.08 1.24 12.56
N PHE A 23 -21.30 1.59 13.61
CA PHE A 23 -21.47 0.99 14.94
C PHE A 23 -22.83 1.34 15.55
N ALA A 24 -23.33 2.59 15.36
CA ALA A 24 -24.65 3.00 15.81
C ALA A 24 -25.79 2.32 15.04
N GLY A 25 -25.54 1.80 13.82
CA GLY A 25 -26.52 1.11 12.99
C GLY A 25 -27.40 2.04 12.14
N ASP A 26 -27.09 3.32 12.11
CA ASP A 26 -27.87 4.35 11.41
C ASP A 26 -27.18 4.89 10.14
N LEU A 27 -26.08 4.29 9.73
CA LEU A 27 -25.26 4.76 8.60
C LEU A 27 -26.06 4.92 7.30
N HIS A 28 -26.97 3.98 7.00
CA HIS A 28 -27.75 4.02 5.77
C HIS A 28 -28.75 5.20 5.72
N GLU A 29 -29.16 5.70 6.89
CA GLU A 29 -30.06 6.84 7.01
C GLU A 29 -29.32 8.19 7.11
N THR A 30 -28.06 8.13 7.55
CA THR A 30 -27.28 9.34 7.92
C THR A 30 -26.16 9.66 6.96
N TYR A 31 -25.73 8.74 6.09
CA TYR A 31 -24.52 8.92 5.24
C TYR A 31 -24.54 10.22 4.43
N ASP A 32 -25.69 10.69 3.98
CA ASP A 32 -25.83 11.98 3.27
C ASP A 32 -25.72 13.20 4.19
N ARG A 33 -25.79 13.02 5.51
CA ARG A 33 -25.62 14.07 6.52
C ARG A 33 -24.18 14.25 6.97
N ILE A 34 -23.38 13.18 6.91
CA ILE A 34 -21.95 13.21 7.30
C ILE A 34 -21.17 14.38 6.67
N PRO A 35 -21.35 14.73 5.37
CA PRO A 35 -20.69 15.89 4.79
C PRO A 35 -21.02 17.22 5.49
N TYR A 36 -22.18 17.36 6.08
CA TYR A 36 -22.60 18.55 6.83
C TYR A 36 -22.12 18.53 8.28
N GLU A 37 -21.90 17.36 8.86
CA GLU A 37 -21.26 17.21 10.18
C GLU A 37 -19.79 17.62 10.12
N ILE A 38 -19.07 17.18 9.09
CA ILE A 38 -17.63 17.46 8.91
C ILE A 38 -17.42 18.90 8.43
N ILE A 39 -18.32 19.43 7.58
CA ILE A 39 -18.25 20.78 7.02
C ILE A 39 -19.59 21.52 7.29
N PRO A 40 -19.83 21.98 8.51
CA PRO A 40 -21.12 22.58 8.89
C PRO A 40 -21.33 24.00 8.34
N GLY A 41 -20.25 24.74 8.12
CA GLY A 41 -20.29 26.15 7.72
C GLY A 41 -20.68 26.38 6.26
N ILE A 42 -20.83 27.66 5.91
CA ILE A 42 -21.07 28.11 4.53
C ILE A 42 -19.79 28.57 3.82
N LYS A 43 -18.68 28.68 4.55
CA LYS A 43 -17.38 29.07 4.03
C LYS A 43 -16.59 27.82 3.67
N PRO A 44 -15.90 27.80 2.54
CA PRO A 44 -15.02 26.72 2.18
C PRO A 44 -13.77 26.70 3.07
N ASN A 45 -13.23 25.51 3.36
CA ASN A 45 -12.05 25.30 4.19
C ASN A 45 -10.80 24.97 3.34
N PHE A 46 -10.94 24.16 2.29
CA PHE A 46 -9.82 23.61 1.53
C PHE A 46 -10.03 23.59 0.01
N ARG A 47 -11.20 24.03 -0.50
CA ARG A 47 -11.53 24.11 -1.93
C ARG A 47 -12.19 25.46 -2.29
N CYS A 48 -12.50 25.60 -3.58
CA CYS A 48 -13.11 26.81 -4.12
C CYS A 48 -14.49 27.13 -3.52
N CYS A 49 -15.26 26.11 -3.10
CA CYS A 49 -16.56 26.32 -2.51
C CYS A 49 -16.97 25.14 -1.61
N VAL A 50 -17.83 25.42 -0.64
CA VAL A 50 -18.34 24.44 0.34
C VAL A 50 -19.11 23.29 -0.31
N TYR A 51 -19.76 23.52 -1.44
CA TYR A 51 -20.52 22.48 -2.14
C TYR A 51 -19.61 21.42 -2.72
N ARG A 52 -18.48 21.83 -3.30
CA ARG A 52 -17.45 20.91 -3.80
C ARG A 52 -16.79 20.13 -2.66
N GLU A 53 -16.50 20.79 -1.56
CA GLU A 53 -15.95 20.15 -0.36
C GLU A 53 -16.87 19.06 0.17
N ARG A 54 -18.15 19.37 0.33
CA ARG A 54 -19.16 18.39 0.78
C ARG A 54 -19.35 17.25 -0.19
N GLU A 55 -19.26 17.50 -1.50
CA GLU A 55 -19.32 16.41 -2.48
C GLU A 55 -18.09 15.51 -2.39
N ILE A 56 -16.89 16.06 -2.23
CA ILE A 56 -15.66 15.27 -1.99
C ILE A 56 -15.83 14.40 -0.74
N VAL A 57 -16.33 14.96 0.35
CA VAL A 57 -16.59 14.20 1.59
C VAL A 57 -17.64 13.12 1.34
N ARG A 58 -18.74 13.40 0.62
CA ARG A 58 -19.78 12.43 0.28
C ARG A 58 -19.20 11.24 -0.52
N GLN A 59 -18.35 11.51 -1.52
CA GLN A 59 -17.71 10.45 -2.30
C GLN A 59 -16.78 9.60 -1.41
N ARG A 60 -16.06 10.21 -0.49
CA ARG A 60 -15.21 9.49 0.46
C ARG A 60 -16.03 8.64 1.45
N VAL A 61 -17.17 9.14 1.93
CA VAL A 61 -18.11 8.35 2.76
C VAL A 61 -18.57 7.11 1.98
N ARG A 62 -18.96 7.27 0.71
CA ARG A 62 -19.32 6.13 -0.15
C ARG A 62 -18.20 5.09 -0.25
N MET A 63 -16.96 5.55 -0.47
CA MET A 63 -15.79 4.65 -0.51
C MET A 63 -15.55 4.01 0.86
N GLY A 64 -15.75 4.74 1.96
CA GLY A 64 -15.73 4.21 3.32
C GLY A 64 -16.79 3.13 3.59
N MET A 65 -17.91 3.18 2.85
CA MET A 65 -18.99 2.18 2.86
C MET A 65 -18.76 1.01 1.87
N GLY A 66 -17.59 0.87 1.29
CA GLY A 66 -17.31 -0.15 0.30
C GLY A 66 -17.92 0.10 -1.09
N LYS A 67 -18.38 1.33 -1.36
CA LYS A 67 -19.02 1.69 -2.64
C LYS A 67 -18.06 2.52 -3.50
N LEU A 68 -18.24 2.43 -4.82
CA LEU A 68 -17.47 3.24 -5.76
C LEU A 68 -17.88 4.72 -5.71
N PRO A 69 -17.03 5.66 -6.13
CA PRO A 69 -17.40 7.06 -6.33
C PRO A 69 -18.59 7.17 -7.30
N ARG A 70 -19.48 8.16 -7.13
CA ARG A 70 -20.78 8.21 -7.81
C ARG A 70 -20.71 8.49 -9.31
N ASP A 71 -19.73 9.31 -9.71
CA ASP A 71 -19.61 9.80 -11.09
C ASP A 71 -18.82 8.86 -12.00
N VAL A 72 -18.54 7.69 -11.49
CA VAL A 72 -17.87 6.69 -12.27
C VAL A 72 -18.98 5.90 -12.97
N MET A 73 -19.21 6.20 -14.24
CA MET A 73 -20.12 5.47 -15.11
C MET A 73 -19.43 4.16 -15.50
N TYR A 74 -19.79 3.08 -14.81
CA TYR A 74 -19.10 1.80 -14.96
C TYR A 74 -19.92 0.78 -15.66
N THR A 75 -19.55 0.60 -16.86
CA THR A 75 -19.85 -0.63 -17.59
C THR A 75 -18.73 -1.65 -17.54
N ASP A 76 -17.47 -1.21 -17.21
CA ASP A 76 -16.28 -2.03 -17.38
C ASP A 76 -15.29 -1.94 -16.18
N SER A 77 -15.74 -1.63 -14.96
CA SER A 77 -14.83 -1.65 -13.81
C SER A 77 -14.53 -3.09 -13.38
N ASP A 78 -13.25 -3.42 -13.34
CA ASP A 78 -12.76 -4.64 -12.71
C ASP A 78 -13.18 -4.64 -11.22
N PRO A 79 -14.02 -5.59 -10.77
CA PRO A 79 -14.50 -5.65 -9.38
C PRO A 79 -13.35 -5.77 -8.38
N SER A 80 -12.19 -6.26 -8.80
CA SER A 80 -10.99 -6.38 -7.97
C SER A 80 -10.20 -5.08 -7.84
N GLN A 81 -10.52 -4.05 -8.62
CA GLN A 81 -9.89 -2.73 -8.55
C GLN A 81 -10.26 -2.05 -7.23
N VAL A 82 -9.29 -1.85 -6.34
CA VAL A 82 -9.52 -1.23 -5.02
C VAL A 82 -9.16 0.26 -4.97
N VAL A 83 -8.35 0.74 -5.92
CA VAL A 83 -7.91 2.14 -5.96
C VAL A 83 -8.68 2.90 -7.03
N HIS A 84 -9.37 3.97 -6.64
CA HIS A 84 -10.20 4.77 -7.54
C HIS A 84 -9.91 6.26 -7.44
N VAL A 85 -10.19 6.98 -8.53
CA VAL A 85 -10.17 8.44 -8.57
C VAL A 85 -11.53 8.97 -8.12
N ILE A 86 -11.53 10.01 -7.32
CA ILE A 86 -12.70 10.82 -6.95
C ILE A 86 -12.73 12.02 -7.92
N PRO A 87 -13.58 12.01 -8.95
CA PRO A 87 -13.49 13.00 -10.04
C PRO A 87 -13.63 14.44 -9.54
N CYS A 88 -14.58 14.72 -8.65
CA CYS A 88 -14.79 16.04 -8.08
C CYS A 88 -13.63 16.55 -7.21
N ALA A 89 -12.74 15.65 -6.76
CA ALA A 89 -11.53 16.00 -6.01
C ALA A 89 -10.30 16.19 -6.89
N CYS A 90 -10.35 15.75 -8.16
CA CYS A 90 -9.25 15.93 -9.10
C CYS A 90 -9.17 17.39 -9.56
N GLU A 91 -7.98 17.99 -9.45
CA GLU A 91 -7.76 19.40 -9.80
C GLU A 91 -7.30 19.62 -11.25
N GLY A 92 -7.32 18.57 -12.09
CA GLY A 92 -6.83 18.70 -13.45
C GLY A 92 -5.43 19.30 -13.49
N CYS A 93 -4.50 18.81 -12.66
CA CYS A 93 -3.14 19.34 -12.60
C CYS A 93 -2.53 19.42 -14.01
N PRO A 94 -1.64 20.39 -14.30
CA PRO A 94 -1.01 20.51 -15.62
C PRO A 94 -0.44 19.18 -16.07
N ILE A 95 -0.76 18.79 -17.29
CA ILE A 95 -0.17 17.59 -17.91
C ILE A 95 1.31 17.88 -18.12
N SER A 96 2.15 16.83 -18.01
CA SER A 96 3.57 16.88 -18.29
C SER A 96 3.92 17.87 -19.42
N GLU A 97 4.30 19.08 -19.06
CA GLU A 97 4.64 20.15 -19.98
C GLU A 97 5.86 20.90 -19.49
N ILE A 98 6.78 21.16 -20.42
CA ILE A 98 7.86 22.08 -20.13
C ILE A 98 7.30 23.50 -20.24
N THR A 99 7.23 24.19 -19.11
CA THR A 99 6.68 25.55 -19.02
C THR A 99 7.73 26.58 -18.61
N VAL A 100 7.48 27.84 -18.98
CA VAL A 100 8.29 28.97 -18.53
C VAL A 100 7.58 29.65 -17.36
N THR A 101 8.27 29.78 -16.25
CA THR A 101 7.75 30.44 -15.04
C THR A 101 8.05 31.94 -15.06
N GLN A 102 7.46 32.67 -14.12
CA GLN A 102 7.69 34.10 -13.90
C GLN A 102 9.15 34.46 -13.55
N ASN A 103 9.98 33.45 -13.20
CA ASN A 103 11.41 33.67 -12.97
C ASN A 103 12.21 33.98 -14.25
N CYS A 104 11.59 33.85 -15.41
CA CYS A 104 12.25 34.18 -16.69
C CYS A 104 12.61 35.67 -16.75
N ARG A 105 13.89 35.96 -16.99
CA ARG A 105 14.41 37.32 -17.10
C ARG A 105 14.63 37.81 -18.53
N GLY A 106 14.18 37.08 -19.54
CA GLY A 106 14.40 37.43 -20.91
C GLY A 106 15.89 37.62 -21.25
N CYS A 107 16.78 36.81 -20.70
CA CYS A 107 18.23 37.02 -20.74
C CYS A 107 18.79 37.06 -22.15
N LEU A 108 19.80 37.91 -22.37
CA LEU A 108 20.45 38.08 -23.69
C LEU A 108 21.17 36.84 -24.20
N ALA A 109 21.60 35.95 -23.26
CA ALA A 109 22.32 34.73 -23.62
C ALA A 109 21.42 33.70 -24.36
N LYS A 110 20.12 33.74 -24.12
CA LYS A 110 19.10 32.89 -24.77
C LYS A 110 19.51 31.41 -24.79
N LYS A 111 20.10 30.92 -23.70
CA LYS A 111 20.61 29.52 -23.62
C LYS A 111 19.53 28.48 -23.88
N CYS A 112 18.31 28.72 -23.39
CA CYS A 112 17.17 27.84 -23.63
C CYS A 112 16.79 27.71 -25.11
N VAL A 113 16.80 28.83 -25.86
CA VAL A 113 16.53 28.82 -27.30
C VAL A 113 17.62 28.03 -28.03
N LYS A 114 18.89 28.30 -27.71
CA LYS A 114 20.04 27.61 -28.33
C LYS A 114 20.08 26.11 -27.99
N ALA A 115 19.59 25.72 -26.81
CA ALA A 115 19.57 24.34 -26.37
C ALA A 115 18.43 23.52 -26.99
N CYS A 116 17.42 24.19 -27.62
CA CYS A 116 16.28 23.50 -28.19
C CYS A 116 16.58 23.03 -29.63
N PRO A 117 16.77 21.73 -29.89
CA PRO A 117 17.07 21.23 -31.22
C PRO A 117 15.86 21.24 -32.14
N PHE A 118 14.66 21.45 -31.59
CA PHE A 118 13.40 21.44 -32.34
C PHE A 118 12.88 22.85 -32.67
N GLY A 119 13.61 23.91 -32.29
CA GLY A 119 13.18 25.28 -32.51
C GLY A 119 11.85 25.65 -31.81
N ALA A 120 11.50 24.91 -30.75
CA ALA A 120 10.25 25.09 -30.04
C ALA A 120 10.25 26.28 -29.06
N ILE A 121 11.38 27.00 -28.91
CA ILE A 121 11.49 28.10 -27.95
C ILE A 121 11.80 29.40 -28.69
N THR A 122 10.97 30.38 -28.47
CA THR A 122 11.16 31.76 -28.94
C THR A 122 11.27 32.72 -27.76
N THR A 123 11.70 33.94 -27.98
CA THR A 123 11.74 34.99 -26.94
C THR A 123 10.80 36.12 -27.35
N GLY A 124 9.80 36.37 -26.50
CA GLY A 124 8.88 37.47 -26.61
C GLY A 124 9.28 38.66 -25.72
N ARG A 125 8.37 39.61 -25.58
CA ARG A 125 8.53 40.83 -24.77
C ARG A 125 8.69 40.50 -23.27
N ASP A 126 7.98 39.46 -22.80
CA ASP A 126 7.89 39.08 -21.40
C ASP A 126 8.77 37.85 -21.04
N GLY A 127 9.64 37.43 -21.96
CA GLY A 127 10.54 36.30 -21.74
C GLY A 127 10.49 35.22 -22.81
N ALA A 128 10.91 34.02 -22.48
CA ALA A 128 10.86 32.86 -23.36
C ALA A 128 9.42 32.31 -23.45
N VAL A 129 9.06 31.86 -24.66
CA VAL A 129 7.77 31.20 -24.93
C VAL A 129 8.05 29.84 -25.58
N ILE A 130 7.36 28.82 -25.14
CA ILE A 130 7.47 27.45 -25.66
C ILE A 130 6.26 27.16 -26.56
N ASP A 131 6.55 26.75 -27.79
CA ASP A 131 5.57 26.19 -28.71
C ASP A 131 5.40 24.68 -28.37
N HIS A 132 4.28 24.34 -27.75
CA HIS A 132 4.00 23.00 -27.29
C HIS A 132 3.78 21.97 -28.40
N GLU A 133 3.39 22.42 -29.61
CA GLU A 133 3.25 21.55 -30.78
C GLU A 133 4.62 21.07 -31.29
N LYS A 134 5.62 21.94 -31.22
CA LYS A 134 7.00 21.62 -31.61
C LYS A 134 7.81 20.98 -30.47
N CYS A 135 7.39 21.19 -29.23
CA CYS A 135 8.13 20.70 -28.08
C CYS A 135 8.09 19.16 -27.98
N ARG A 136 9.27 18.54 -27.92
CA ARG A 136 9.43 17.07 -27.73
C ARG A 136 9.79 16.69 -26.29
N LYS A 137 9.59 17.59 -25.33
CA LYS A 137 9.79 17.35 -23.89
C LYS A 137 11.18 16.75 -23.53
N CYS A 138 12.22 17.13 -24.25
CA CYS A 138 13.56 16.54 -24.08
C CYS A 138 14.35 17.11 -22.89
N GLY A 139 13.83 18.07 -22.14
CA GLY A 139 14.43 18.65 -20.93
C GLY A 139 15.67 19.53 -21.13
N LYS A 140 16.26 19.62 -22.35
CA LYS A 140 17.52 20.36 -22.57
C LYS A 140 17.43 21.84 -22.19
N CYS A 141 16.29 22.49 -22.41
CA CYS A 141 16.05 23.88 -22.04
C CYS A 141 15.94 24.08 -20.52
N VAL A 142 15.42 23.09 -19.80
CA VAL A 142 15.37 23.09 -18.34
C VAL A 142 16.78 23.12 -17.76
N ALA A 143 17.65 22.22 -18.18
CA ALA A 143 19.04 22.16 -17.76
C ALA A 143 19.87 23.39 -18.20
N ALA A 144 19.52 23.99 -19.33
CA ALA A 144 20.27 25.16 -19.89
C ALA A 144 19.91 26.47 -19.21
N CYS A 145 18.79 26.59 -18.52
CA CYS A 145 18.32 27.83 -17.92
C CYS A 145 19.06 28.20 -16.63
N PRO A 146 19.88 29.25 -16.57
CA PRO A 146 20.63 29.65 -15.38
C PRO A 146 19.75 30.23 -14.27
N TYR A 147 18.50 30.58 -14.57
CA TYR A 147 17.54 31.11 -13.60
C TYR A 147 16.55 30.02 -13.13
N HIS A 148 16.69 28.77 -13.59
CA HIS A 148 15.73 27.69 -13.32
C HIS A 148 14.27 28.12 -13.62
N ALA A 149 14.11 28.97 -14.62
CA ALA A 149 12.81 29.53 -15.00
C ALA A 149 12.02 28.65 -15.97
N ILE A 150 12.61 27.55 -16.43
CA ILE A 150 11.96 26.54 -17.25
C ILE A 150 11.86 25.28 -16.41
N VAL A 151 10.65 24.79 -16.24
CA VAL A 151 10.37 23.62 -15.40
C VAL A 151 9.62 22.56 -16.21
N ASP A 152 9.92 21.31 -15.91
CA ASP A 152 9.13 20.19 -16.38
C ASP A 152 8.10 19.88 -15.29
N VAL A 153 6.83 20.09 -15.61
CA VAL A 153 5.72 19.90 -14.67
C VAL A 153 5.06 18.58 -15.02
N GLU A 154 5.22 17.59 -14.16
CA GLU A 154 4.51 16.33 -14.29
C GLU A 154 3.44 16.18 -13.21
N ARG A 155 2.35 15.48 -13.54
CA ARG A 155 1.29 15.20 -12.56
C ARG A 155 1.81 14.27 -11.47
N PRO A 156 1.69 14.65 -10.18
CA PRO A 156 2.23 13.85 -9.09
C PRO A 156 1.70 12.40 -9.06
N CYS A 157 0.40 12.19 -9.32
CA CYS A 157 -0.18 10.85 -9.37
C CYS A 157 0.40 9.98 -10.49
N LYS A 158 0.72 10.57 -11.65
CA LYS A 158 1.33 9.87 -12.78
C LYS A 158 2.79 9.52 -12.48
N VAL A 159 3.53 10.46 -11.90
CA VAL A 159 4.95 10.24 -11.48
C VAL A 159 5.04 9.16 -10.42
N SER A 160 4.09 9.14 -9.47
CA SER A 160 4.07 8.14 -8.40
C SER A 160 3.71 6.73 -8.88
N CYS A 161 3.17 6.58 -10.11
CA CYS A 161 2.73 5.28 -10.60
C CYS A 161 3.90 4.48 -11.22
N PRO A 162 4.38 3.42 -10.57
CA PRO A 162 5.56 2.68 -11.03
C PRO A 162 5.33 1.91 -12.34
N VAL A 163 4.06 1.65 -12.67
CA VAL A 163 3.67 0.85 -13.84
C VAL A 163 2.96 1.67 -14.92
N ASN A 164 2.95 3.01 -14.80
CA ASN A 164 2.31 3.91 -15.76
C ASN A 164 0.83 3.57 -16.05
N ALA A 165 0.08 3.18 -15.03
CA ALA A 165 -1.33 2.85 -15.14
C ALA A 165 -2.25 4.09 -15.13
N ILE A 166 -1.71 5.31 -14.96
CA ILE A 166 -2.50 6.54 -14.85
C ILE A 166 -2.44 7.33 -16.16
N SER A 167 -3.60 7.58 -16.70
CA SER A 167 -3.86 8.46 -17.86
C SER A 167 -4.86 9.55 -17.47
N MET A 168 -5.24 10.37 -18.46
CA MET A 168 -6.23 11.43 -18.33
C MET A 168 -7.36 11.19 -19.32
N ASP A 169 -8.57 11.50 -18.90
CA ASP A 169 -9.73 11.53 -19.79
C ASP A 169 -9.81 12.86 -20.58
N GLU A 170 -10.87 13.02 -21.34
CA GLU A 170 -11.15 14.23 -22.15
C GLU A 170 -11.37 15.49 -21.32
N ASN A 171 -11.67 15.35 -20.01
CA ASN A 171 -11.89 16.45 -19.07
C ASN A 171 -10.65 16.71 -18.20
N ASP A 172 -9.49 16.16 -18.56
CA ASP A 172 -8.26 16.23 -17.77
C ASP A 172 -8.35 15.60 -16.37
N ILE A 173 -9.33 14.74 -16.13
CA ILE A 173 -9.45 13.98 -14.89
C ILE A 173 -8.59 12.72 -15.00
N ALA A 174 -7.90 12.39 -13.90
CA ALA A 174 -7.08 11.18 -13.84
C ALA A 174 -7.93 9.93 -13.95
N THR A 175 -7.48 8.96 -14.74
CA THR A 175 -8.07 7.63 -14.89
C THR A 175 -7.03 6.58 -14.60
N ILE A 176 -7.45 5.42 -14.07
CA ILE A 176 -6.59 4.29 -13.74
C ILE A 176 -6.95 3.12 -14.66
N ASP A 177 -5.98 2.64 -15.41
CA ASP A 177 -6.11 1.47 -16.26
C ASP A 177 -6.01 0.18 -15.41
N PRO A 178 -7.11 -0.57 -15.20
CA PRO A 178 -7.09 -1.77 -14.35
C PRO A 178 -6.19 -2.88 -14.88
N ALA A 179 -6.01 -2.96 -16.20
CA ALA A 179 -5.12 -3.97 -16.80
C ALA A 179 -3.65 -3.76 -16.45
N LYS A 180 -3.26 -2.51 -16.17
CA LYS A 180 -1.89 -2.16 -15.75
C LYS A 180 -1.74 -1.97 -14.25
N CYS A 181 -2.82 -1.55 -13.56
CA CYS A 181 -2.77 -1.21 -12.15
C CYS A 181 -2.45 -2.43 -11.29
N ILE A 182 -1.51 -2.29 -10.36
CA ILE A 182 -1.10 -3.31 -9.39
C ILE A 182 -1.65 -3.03 -7.99
N ASN A 183 -2.56 -2.10 -7.86
CA ASN A 183 -3.20 -1.68 -6.60
C ASN A 183 -2.22 -1.32 -5.45
N CYS A 184 -0.97 -0.93 -5.75
CA CYS A 184 0.06 -0.66 -4.74
C CYS A 184 -0.21 0.57 -3.85
N GLY A 185 -1.13 1.47 -4.23
CA GLY A 185 -1.48 2.65 -3.46
C GLY A 185 -0.51 3.84 -3.56
N ALA A 186 0.57 3.77 -4.33
CA ALA A 186 1.53 4.88 -4.47
C ALA A 186 0.90 6.18 -4.98
N CYS A 187 -0.12 6.10 -5.82
CA CYS A 187 -0.87 7.26 -6.30
C CYS A 187 -1.80 7.87 -5.23
N VAL A 188 -2.21 7.09 -4.22
CA VAL A 188 -3.01 7.60 -3.10
C VAL A 188 -2.19 8.58 -2.29
N THR A 189 -0.98 8.21 -1.92
CA THR A 189 -0.05 9.07 -1.18
C THR A 189 0.57 10.16 -2.06
N GLY A 190 0.74 9.88 -3.36
CA GLY A 190 1.35 10.81 -4.31
C GLY A 190 0.43 11.94 -4.77
N CYS A 191 -0.89 11.88 -4.54
CA CYS A 191 -1.82 12.93 -4.95
C CYS A 191 -1.92 14.04 -3.90
N PRO A 192 -1.42 15.27 -4.16
CA PRO A 192 -1.43 16.36 -3.18
C PRO A 192 -2.84 16.91 -2.92
N PHE A 193 -3.82 16.48 -3.68
CA PHE A 193 -5.23 16.87 -3.51
C PHE A 193 -6.07 15.75 -2.89
N GLY A 194 -5.49 14.57 -2.65
CA GLY A 194 -6.21 13.44 -2.14
C GLY A 194 -7.35 12.97 -3.04
N ALA A 195 -7.21 13.17 -4.35
CA ALA A 195 -8.24 12.77 -5.32
C ALA A 195 -8.26 11.27 -5.61
N ILE A 196 -7.30 10.52 -5.10
CA ILE A 196 -7.22 9.07 -5.27
C ILE A 196 -7.33 8.42 -3.90
N SER A 197 -8.17 7.41 -3.77
CA SER A 197 -8.39 6.67 -2.52
C SER A 197 -8.69 5.22 -2.80
N ASP A 198 -8.58 4.40 -1.77
CA ASP A 198 -8.96 3.00 -1.78
C ASP A 198 -10.39 2.80 -1.27
N VAL A 199 -11.05 1.77 -1.76
CA VAL A 199 -12.36 1.32 -1.26
C VAL A 199 -12.17 0.58 0.06
N SER A 200 -13.01 0.86 1.04
CA SER A 200 -12.96 0.30 2.38
C SER A 200 -13.82 -0.96 2.52
N MET A 201 -13.37 -1.88 3.36
CA MET A 201 -14.18 -3.00 3.85
C MET A 201 -14.64 -2.77 5.30
N MET A 202 -14.40 -1.57 5.86
CA MET A 202 -14.59 -1.26 7.27
C MET A 202 -16.04 -1.47 7.73
N THR A 203 -17.02 -1.03 6.96
CA THR A 203 -18.44 -1.18 7.35
C THR A 203 -18.87 -2.64 7.36
N ASN A 204 -18.39 -3.45 6.41
CA ASN A 204 -18.64 -4.88 6.39
C ASN A 204 -18.05 -5.56 7.65
N VAL A 205 -16.82 -5.19 8.04
CA VAL A 205 -16.20 -5.70 9.26
C VAL A 205 -16.99 -5.28 10.50
N ILE A 206 -17.43 -4.02 10.58
CA ILE A 206 -18.26 -3.54 11.69
C ILE A 206 -19.57 -4.32 11.79
N ASP A 207 -20.21 -4.66 10.66
CA ASP A 207 -21.42 -5.48 10.65
C ASP A 207 -21.16 -6.90 11.20
N GLN A 208 -19.97 -7.49 10.89
CA GLN A 208 -19.60 -8.77 11.49
C GLN A 208 -19.33 -8.66 13.00
N LEU A 209 -18.64 -7.58 13.45
CA LEU A 209 -18.34 -7.35 14.87
C LEU A 209 -19.60 -7.12 15.72
N LYS A 210 -20.66 -6.57 15.13
CA LYS A 210 -21.96 -6.36 15.81
C LYS A 210 -22.79 -7.64 15.92
N ASN A 211 -22.45 -8.68 15.17
CA ASN A 211 -23.13 -9.96 15.22
C ASN A 211 -22.50 -10.87 16.29
N GLU A 212 -23.12 -10.98 17.45
CA GLU A 212 -22.63 -11.77 18.57
C GLU A 212 -22.47 -13.28 18.26
N GLU A 213 -23.10 -13.79 17.21
CA GLU A 213 -22.95 -15.18 16.78
C GLU A 213 -21.69 -15.43 15.96
N LYS A 214 -21.00 -14.35 15.51
CA LYS A 214 -19.80 -14.45 14.69
C LYS A 214 -18.54 -14.40 15.54
N HIS A 215 -17.63 -15.36 15.27
CA HIS A 215 -16.30 -15.36 15.84
C HIS A 215 -15.34 -14.62 14.90
N VAL A 216 -15.12 -13.33 15.16
CA VAL A 216 -14.32 -12.46 14.28
C VAL A 216 -12.89 -12.39 14.82
N ILE A 217 -11.92 -12.82 14.00
CA ILE A 217 -10.51 -12.88 14.33
C ILE A 217 -9.73 -11.81 13.55
N ALA A 218 -9.00 -10.97 14.27
CA ALA A 218 -8.08 -10.00 13.65
C ALA A 218 -6.70 -10.64 13.40
N MET A 219 -6.18 -10.50 12.19
CA MET A 219 -4.84 -10.93 11.81
C MET A 219 -3.99 -9.67 11.56
N VAL A 220 -3.07 -9.36 12.46
CA VAL A 220 -2.38 -8.06 12.50
C VAL A 220 -0.98 -8.15 11.92
N ALA A 221 -0.70 -7.27 10.94
CA ALA A 221 0.63 -7.17 10.34
C ALA A 221 1.67 -6.65 11.34
N PRO A 222 2.90 -7.20 11.35
CA PRO A 222 3.94 -6.80 12.33
C PRO A 222 4.31 -5.32 12.25
N SER A 223 4.15 -4.68 11.10
CA SER A 223 4.38 -3.24 10.91
C SER A 223 3.46 -2.32 11.75
N ILE A 224 2.49 -2.88 12.48
CA ILE A 224 1.64 -2.12 13.42
C ILE A 224 2.44 -1.58 14.61
N GLU A 225 3.51 -2.26 14.99
CA GLU A 225 4.42 -1.76 16.02
C GLU A 225 5.11 -0.48 15.53
N GLY A 226 4.95 0.59 16.31
CA GLY A 226 5.40 1.93 15.94
C GLY A 226 4.35 2.80 15.23
N GLN A 227 3.13 2.28 14.97
CA GLN A 227 2.03 3.10 14.42
C GLN A 227 1.24 3.83 15.52
N PHE A 228 1.20 3.27 16.71
CA PHE A 228 0.52 3.84 17.88
C PHE A 228 1.54 4.29 18.94
N GLY A 229 2.47 5.15 18.57
CA GLY A 229 3.52 5.63 19.48
C GLY A 229 4.50 4.52 19.86
N THR A 230 4.81 4.43 21.16
CA THR A 230 5.76 3.44 21.71
C THR A 230 5.09 2.18 22.25
N PHE A 231 3.76 2.10 22.16
CA PHE A 231 3.02 0.94 22.63
C PHE A 231 3.45 -0.34 21.94
N GLY A 232 3.51 -1.43 22.70
CA GLY A 232 3.81 -2.76 22.18
C GLY A 232 2.58 -3.45 21.60
N LEU A 233 2.84 -4.55 20.92
CA LEU A 233 1.78 -5.37 20.30
C LEU A 233 0.71 -5.83 21.31
N PRO A 234 1.01 -6.22 22.56
CA PRO A 234 -0.01 -6.60 23.55
C PRO A 234 -1.03 -5.47 23.81
N ALA A 235 -0.57 -4.23 23.98
CA ALA A 235 -1.44 -3.08 24.18
C ALA A 235 -2.38 -2.83 22.98
N ILE A 236 -1.84 -2.99 21.77
CA ILE A 236 -2.60 -2.85 20.53
C ILE A 236 -3.61 -3.99 20.37
N LYS A 237 -3.20 -5.25 20.65
CA LYS A 237 -4.11 -6.41 20.67
C LYS A 237 -5.28 -6.19 21.63
N ALA A 238 -5.01 -5.65 22.84
CA ALA A 238 -6.04 -5.32 23.82
C ALA A 238 -7.03 -4.25 23.31
N ALA A 239 -6.54 -3.21 22.64
CA ALA A 239 -7.38 -2.19 22.04
C ALA A 239 -8.25 -2.75 20.90
N ILE A 240 -7.70 -3.63 20.06
CA ILE A 240 -8.44 -4.30 18.97
C ILE A 240 -9.57 -5.17 19.55
N ARG A 241 -9.32 -5.92 20.64
CA ARG A 241 -10.38 -6.68 21.31
C ARG A 241 -11.53 -5.82 21.82
N LYS A 242 -11.26 -4.57 22.25
CA LYS A 242 -12.33 -3.62 22.65
C LYS A 242 -13.27 -3.21 21.49
N LEU A 243 -12.85 -3.41 20.22
CA LEU A 243 -13.73 -3.21 19.06
C LEU A 243 -14.75 -4.36 18.88
N GLY A 244 -14.59 -5.47 19.59
CA GLY A 244 -15.43 -6.66 19.47
C GLY A 244 -14.77 -7.85 18.77
N PHE A 245 -13.48 -7.77 18.41
CA PHE A 245 -12.75 -8.93 17.90
C PHE A 245 -12.57 -9.95 19.03
N ALA A 246 -12.92 -11.21 18.75
CA ALA A 246 -12.79 -12.31 19.70
C ALA A 246 -11.32 -12.66 19.97
N GLU A 247 -10.52 -12.68 18.90
CA GLU A 247 -9.10 -13.00 18.95
C GLU A 247 -8.27 -12.05 18.08
N VAL A 248 -6.97 -11.95 18.42
CA VAL A 248 -6.00 -11.18 17.65
C VAL A 248 -4.72 -11.99 17.49
N VAL A 249 -4.42 -12.42 16.26
CA VAL A 249 -3.26 -13.22 15.91
C VAL A 249 -2.22 -12.42 15.13
N GLU A 250 -0.97 -12.86 15.18
CA GLU A 250 0.15 -12.20 14.52
C GLU A 250 0.37 -12.75 13.11
N VAL A 251 0.30 -11.90 12.10
CA VAL A 251 0.68 -12.28 10.72
C VAL A 251 2.18 -12.61 10.62
N ALA A 252 2.98 -12.21 11.59
CA ALA A 252 4.38 -12.56 11.68
C ALA A 252 4.61 -14.08 11.80
N LEU A 253 3.70 -14.84 12.45
CA LEU A 253 3.75 -16.31 12.45
C LEU A 253 3.49 -16.86 11.04
N GLY A 254 2.55 -16.27 10.28
CA GLY A 254 2.36 -16.60 8.87
C GLY A 254 3.59 -16.27 8.02
N ALA A 255 4.39 -15.25 8.40
CA ALA A 255 5.65 -14.98 7.74
C ALA A 255 6.73 -16.04 8.05
N ASP A 256 6.77 -16.57 9.28
CA ASP A 256 7.62 -17.72 9.61
C ASP A 256 7.23 -18.96 8.79
N MET A 257 5.92 -19.23 8.63
CA MET A 257 5.40 -20.31 7.78
C MET A 257 5.84 -20.15 6.32
N VAL A 258 5.75 -18.93 5.78
CA VAL A 258 6.18 -18.63 4.42
C VAL A 258 7.69 -18.79 4.30
N ALA A 259 8.50 -18.22 5.20
CA ALA A 259 9.95 -18.37 5.17
C ALA A 259 10.39 -19.84 5.20
N TYR A 260 9.74 -20.66 6.05
CA TYR A 260 10.01 -22.07 6.17
C TYR A 260 9.77 -22.85 4.87
N ASN A 261 8.71 -22.53 4.16
CA ASN A 261 8.37 -23.19 2.89
C ASN A 261 9.10 -22.58 1.70
N GLU A 262 9.28 -21.24 1.65
CA GLU A 262 10.08 -20.56 0.63
C GLU A 262 11.54 -21.05 0.65
N ALA A 263 12.11 -21.31 1.82
CA ALA A 263 13.46 -21.85 1.92
C ALA A 263 13.60 -23.27 1.34
N LYS A 264 12.58 -24.12 1.53
CA LYS A 264 12.55 -25.46 0.91
C LYS A 264 12.46 -25.38 -0.61
N GLU A 265 11.55 -24.54 -1.11
CA GLU A 265 11.38 -24.29 -2.53
C GLU A 265 12.66 -23.67 -3.15
N LEU A 266 13.27 -22.70 -2.44
CA LEU A 266 14.52 -22.08 -2.88
C LEU A 266 15.66 -23.10 -2.97
N LYS A 267 15.74 -24.05 -2.04
CA LYS A 267 16.76 -25.13 -2.11
C LYS A 267 16.62 -25.92 -3.41
N GLU A 268 15.40 -26.29 -3.80
CA GLU A 268 15.15 -27.00 -5.07
C GLU A 268 15.58 -26.15 -6.28
N HIS A 269 15.20 -24.86 -6.29
CA HIS A 269 15.61 -23.91 -7.33
C HIS A 269 17.14 -23.72 -7.40
N MET A 270 17.81 -23.71 -6.24
CA MET A 270 19.28 -23.62 -6.19
C MET A 270 19.95 -24.85 -6.77
N ASP A 271 19.39 -26.04 -6.54
CA ASP A 271 19.90 -27.31 -7.10
C ASP A 271 19.72 -27.36 -8.63
N GLU A 272 18.65 -26.74 -9.15
CA GLU A 272 18.36 -26.61 -10.58
C GLU A 272 19.09 -25.43 -11.25
N GLY A 273 19.62 -24.49 -10.47
CA GLY A 273 20.25 -23.26 -10.95
C GLY A 273 19.27 -22.26 -11.56
N VAL A 274 18.02 -22.26 -11.09
CA VAL A 274 16.93 -21.38 -11.55
C VAL A 274 16.68 -20.31 -10.51
N PRO A 275 16.77 -19.01 -10.83
CA PRO A 275 16.46 -17.94 -9.90
C PRO A 275 15.01 -17.99 -9.41
N MET A 276 14.80 -17.76 -8.11
CA MET A 276 13.47 -17.63 -7.51
C MET A 276 13.21 -16.20 -7.00
N THR A 277 11.97 -15.75 -7.03
CA THR A 277 11.56 -14.48 -6.41
C THR A 277 10.61 -14.74 -5.24
N SER A 278 10.61 -13.84 -4.24
CA SER A 278 9.65 -13.88 -3.15
C SER A 278 8.21 -13.70 -3.65
N SER A 279 7.24 -14.11 -2.85
CA SER A 279 5.80 -14.01 -3.16
C SER A 279 4.98 -13.21 -2.16
N CYS A 280 5.58 -12.74 -1.08
CA CYS A 280 4.89 -12.13 0.07
C CYS A 280 4.23 -10.78 -0.25
N CYS A 281 4.74 -10.01 -1.24
CA CYS A 281 4.20 -8.71 -1.63
C CYS A 281 3.22 -8.84 -2.81
N PRO A 282 1.88 -8.65 -2.62
CA PRO A 282 0.91 -8.85 -3.69
C PRO A 282 1.06 -7.86 -4.84
N ALA A 283 1.52 -6.64 -4.57
CA ALA A 283 1.80 -5.66 -5.62
C ALA A 283 3.02 -6.07 -6.47
N PHE A 284 4.03 -6.74 -5.89
CA PHE A 284 5.17 -7.29 -6.61
C PHE A 284 4.75 -8.45 -7.51
N VAL A 285 4.00 -9.40 -6.96
CA VAL A 285 3.47 -10.54 -7.73
C VAL A 285 2.57 -10.05 -8.87
N SER A 286 1.68 -9.08 -8.60
CA SER A 286 0.83 -8.47 -9.63
C SER A 286 1.65 -7.72 -10.70
N ALA A 287 2.78 -7.09 -10.32
CA ALA A 287 3.68 -6.45 -11.27
C ALA A 287 4.33 -7.48 -12.21
N ILE A 288 4.75 -8.63 -11.68
CA ILE A 288 5.30 -9.72 -12.52
C ILE A 288 4.19 -10.25 -13.44
N ALA A 289 3.03 -10.59 -12.91
CA ALA A 289 1.93 -11.17 -13.67
C ALA A 289 1.47 -10.26 -14.83
N LYS A 290 1.33 -8.95 -14.58
CA LYS A 290 0.82 -8.00 -15.58
C LYS A 290 1.89 -7.46 -16.53
N HIS A 291 3.13 -7.27 -16.05
CA HIS A 291 4.17 -6.56 -16.83
C HIS A 291 5.36 -7.43 -17.23
N TYR A 292 5.55 -8.56 -16.55
CA TYR A 292 6.66 -9.51 -16.82
C TYR A 292 6.19 -10.96 -16.80
N PRO A 293 5.13 -11.35 -17.56
CA PRO A 293 4.49 -12.66 -17.43
C PRO A 293 5.44 -13.84 -17.70
N THR A 294 6.51 -13.62 -18.44
CA THR A 294 7.55 -14.63 -18.69
C THR A 294 8.36 -14.99 -17.45
N LEU A 295 8.28 -14.19 -16.38
CA LEU A 295 8.95 -14.43 -15.10
C LEU A 295 8.02 -15.06 -14.04
N LEU A 296 6.77 -15.37 -14.38
CA LEU A 296 5.85 -16.04 -13.43
C LEU A 296 6.40 -17.38 -12.91
N PRO A 297 7.07 -18.21 -13.72
CA PRO A 297 7.67 -19.47 -13.22
C PRO A 297 8.79 -19.27 -12.19
N ASN A 298 9.34 -18.06 -12.07
CA ASN A 298 10.35 -17.73 -11.08
C ASN A 298 9.76 -17.27 -9.74
N VAL A 299 8.45 -17.01 -9.68
CA VAL A 299 7.80 -16.55 -8.44
C VAL A 299 7.55 -17.74 -7.53
N SER A 300 8.00 -17.64 -6.26
CA SER A 300 7.71 -18.68 -5.26
C SER A 300 6.22 -19.03 -5.26
N THR A 301 5.92 -20.31 -5.14
CA THR A 301 4.55 -20.82 -5.12
C THR A 301 3.85 -20.56 -3.79
N THR A 302 4.57 -20.11 -2.75
CA THR A 302 3.97 -19.82 -1.46
C THR A 302 2.97 -18.67 -1.54
N VAL A 303 1.90 -18.78 -0.73
CA VAL A 303 0.97 -17.67 -0.53
C VAL A 303 1.60 -16.57 0.33
N SER A 304 0.97 -15.41 0.41
CA SER A 304 1.46 -14.35 1.29
C SER A 304 1.32 -14.71 2.77
N PRO A 305 2.11 -14.11 3.69
CA PRO A 305 1.96 -14.32 5.14
C PRO A 305 0.54 -14.12 5.67
N MET A 306 -0.22 -13.20 5.09
CA MET A 306 -1.63 -12.99 5.39
C MET A 306 -2.46 -14.25 5.12
N MET A 307 -2.25 -14.89 3.99
CA MET A 307 -2.96 -16.11 3.63
C MET A 307 -2.46 -17.34 4.39
N ALA A 308 -1.16 -17.42 4.66
CA ALA A 308 -0.60 -18.51 5.45
C ALA A 308 -1.23 -18.57 6.85
N ILE A 309 -1.27 -17.43 7.56
CA ILE A 309 -1.91 -17.37 8.88
C ILE A 309 -3.43 -17.57 8.81
N ASN A 310 -4.09 -17.08 7.74
CA ASN A 310 -5.50 -17.32 7.52
C ASN A 310 -5.83 -18.81 7.43
N ARG A 311 -5.04 -19.57 6.68
CA ARG A 311 -5.21 -21.03 6.56
C ARG A 311 -5.02 -21.75 7.89
N LEU A 312 -4.07 -21.33 8.71
CA LEU A 312 -3.89 -21.85 10.06
C LEU A 312 -5.12 -21.57 10.92
N VAL A 313 -5.59 -20.33 10.97
CA VAL A 313 -6.78 -19.92 11.74
C VAL A 313 -8.03 -20.66 11.27
N LYS A 314 -8.24 -20.80 9.96
CA LYS A 314 -9.39 -21.54 9.41
C LYS A 314 -9.29 -23.05 9.61
N ALA A 315 -8.09 -23.62 9.74
CA ALA A 315 -7.92 -25.03 10.09
C ALA A 315 -8.34 -25.31 11.53
N GLU A 316 -8.08 -24.37 12.44
CA GLU A 316 -8.52 -24.48 13.85
C GLU A 316 -9.99 -24.09 14.04
N ASN A 317 -10.45 -23.08 13.31
CA ASN A 317 -11.81 -22.54 13.39
C ASN A 317 -12.38 -22.23 11.99
N PRO A 318 -12.96 -23.22 11.29
CA PRO A 318 -13.43 -23.06 9.91
C PRO A 318 -14.50 -21.99 9.71
N GLU A 319 -15.33 -21.73 10.72
CA GLU A 319 -16.44 -20.75 10.66
C GLU A 319 -16.03 -19.34 11.11
N ALA A 320 -14.77 -19.15 11.56
CA ALA A 320 -14.30 -17.83 11.97
C ALA A 320 -14.32 -16.85 10.80
N VAL A 321 -14.73 -15.62 11.06
CA VAL A 321 -14.57 -14.49 10.13
C VAL A 321 -13.19 -13.89 10.34
N THR A 322 -12.37 -13.90 9.31
CA THR A 322 -10.98 -13.43 9.38
C THR A 322 -10.82 -12.05 8.78
N VAL A 323 -10.10 -11.18 9.48
CA VAL A 323 -9.88 -9.80 9.08
C VAL A 323 -8.39 -9.47 9.15
N PHE A 324 -7.76 -9.28 8.01
CA PHE A 324 -6.39 -8.77 7.98
C PHE A 324 -6.35 -7.28 8.32
N ILE A 325 -5.38 -6.86 9.14
CA ILE A 325 -5.15 -5.46 9.49
C ILE A 325 -3.69 -5.09 9.20
N GLY A 326 -3.46 -4.18 8.24
CA GLY A 326 -2.10 -3.85 7.83
C GLY A 326 -1.95 -2.53 7.07
N PRO A 327 -0.74 -2.14 6.65
CA PRO A 327 -0.47 -0.86 5.98
C PRO A 327 -0.71 -0.89 4.48
N CYS A 328 -1.24 -1.98 3.93
CA CYS A 328 -1.12 -2.31 2.52
C CYS A 328 -2.48 -2.29 1.80
N ILE A 329 -2.61 -1.41 0.81
CA ILE A 329 -3.82 -1.35 -0.05
C ILE A 329 -3.89 -2.56 -0.99
N ALA A 330 -2.75 -3.06 -1.48
CA ALA A 330 -2.72 -4.22 -2.37
C ALA A 330 -3.23 -5.51 -1.69
N LYS A 331 -3.21 -5.59 -0.36
CA LYS A 331 -3.81 -6.69 0.39
C LYS A 331 -5.34 -6.76 0.25
N LYS A 332 -6.02 -5.62 0.11
CA LYS A 332 -7.46 -5.60 -0.22
C LYS A 332 -7.73 -6.21 -1.59
N ASN A 333 -6.88 -5.89 -2.58
CA ASN A 333 -6.98 -6.49 -3.91
C ASN A 333 -6.69 -8.01 -3.86
N GLU A 334 -5.70 -8.43 -3.08
CA GLU A 334 -5.37 -9.84 -2.90
C GLU A 334 -6.58 -10.64 -2.37
N VAL A 335 -7.30 -10.09 -1.39
CA VAL A 335 -8.54 -10.68 -0.86
C VAL A 335 -9.62 -10.77 -1.93
N MET A 336 -9.83 -9.69 -2.68
CA MET A 336 -10.94 -9.61 -3.65
C MET A 336 -10.67 -10.39 -4.94
N ALA A 337 -9.42 -10.42 -5.42
CA ALA A 337 -9.08 -10.97 -6.73
C ALA A 337 -8.62 -12.43 -6.69
N HIS A 338 -7.85 -12.80 -5.66
CA HIS A 338 -7.16 -14.09 -5.66
C HIS A 338 -7.75 -15.10 -4.67
N TYR A 339 -8.28 -14.64 -3.53
CA TYR A 339 -8.70 -15.51 -2.44
C TYR A 339 -10.16 -15.27 -2.02
N MET A 340 -11.01 -14.91 -2.99
CA MET A 340 -12.42 -14.68 -2.73
C MET A 340 -13.05 -15.92 -2.06
N GLY A 341 -13.42 -15.77 -0.77
CA GLY A 341 -14.01 -16.83 0.04
C GLY A 341 -13.06 -17.58 0.98
N GLU A 342 -11.72 -17.49 0.82
CA GLU A 342 -10.78 -18.04 1.80
C GLU A 342 -10.52 -17.05 2.95
N LEU A 343 -10.30 -15.77 2.64
CA LEU A 343 -10.11 -14.67 3.57
C LEU A 343 -11.24 -13.66 3.41
N ASP A 344 -11.88 -13.26 4.52
CA ASP A 344 -13.12 -12.51 4.46
C ASP A 344 -12.87 -11.01 4.19
N TYR A 345 -11.98 -10.36 4.96
CA TYR A 345 -11.80 -8.91 4.89
C TYR A 345 -10.36 -8.46 5.09
N ALA A 346 -10.04 -7.26 4.58
CA ALA A 346 -8.78 -6.56 4.85
C ALA A 346 -9.04 -5.08 5.22
N LEU A 347 -8.46 -4.66 6.33
CA LEU A 347 -8.46 -3.28 6.80
C LEU A 347 -7.06 -2.67 6.75
N THR A 348 -7.01 -1.36 6.58
CA THR A 348 -5.81 -0.56 6.73
C THR A 348 -5.63 -0.08 8.17
N PHE A 349 -4.41 0.35 8.53
CA PHE A 349 -4.18 1.01 9.83
C PHE A 349 -4.95 2.32 9.96
N GLU A 350 -5.19 3.04 8.85
CA GLU A 350 -6.02 4.25 8.86
C GLU A 350 -7.48 3.93 9.24
N GLU A 351 -8.02 2.83 8.71
CA GLU A 351 -9.38 2.35 9.04
C GLU A 351 -9.45 1.90 10.51
N LEU A 352 -8.48 1.12 10.99
CA LEU A 352 -8.40 0.71 12.38
C LEU A 352 -8.36 1.91 13.33
N ASN A 353 -7.51 2.89 13.05
CA ASN A 353 -7.40 4.12 13.84
C ASN A 353 -8.71 4.91 13.86
N ALA A 354 -9.42 4.95 12.74
CA ALA A 354 -10.73 5.60 12.65
C ALA A 354 -11.80 4.84 13.47
N MET A 355 -11.76 3.51 13.50
CA MET A 355 -12.65 2.69 14.34
C MET A 355 -12.37 2.93 15.84
N PHE A 356 -11.10 2.99 16.25
CA PHE A 356 -10.73 3.36 17.62
C PHE A 356 -11.28 4.73 17.99
N ALA A 357 -11.07 5.73 17.13
CA ALA A 357 -11.55 7.09 17.36
C ALA A 357 -13.09 7.20 17.34
N ALA A 358 -13.79 6.32 16.62
CA ALA A 358 -15.25 6.30 16.57
C ALA A 358 -15.89 5.83 17.87
N LEU A 359 -15.20 4.96 18.62
CA LEU A 359 -15.66 4.40 19.91
C LEU A 359 -14.86 4.92 21.11
N ASP A 360 -14.07 5.99 20.93
CA ASP A 360 -13.20 6.57 21.96
C ASP A 360 -12.29 5.54 22.65
N ILE A 361 -11.78 4.56 21.87
CA ILE A 361 -10.86 3.54 22.37
C ILE A 361 -9.44 4.09 22.33
N GLU A 362 -8.79 4.14 23.48
CA GLU A 362 -7.38 4.47 23.62
C GLU A 362 -6.53 3.20 23.77
N VAL A 363 -5.34 3.22 23.14
CA VAL A 363 -4.30 2.20 23.36
C VAL A 363 -3.65 2.50 24.68
N THR A 364 -3.67 1.56 25.61
CA THR A 364 -3.10 1.69 26.95
C THR A 364 -2.12 0.56 27.23
N GLU A 365 -1.07 0.80 28.03
CA GLU A 365 -0.11 -0.23 28.39
C GLU A 365 -0.79 -1.42 29.04
N VAL A 366 -0.32 -2.62 28.69
CA VAL A 366 -0.79 -3.90 29.23
C VAL A 366 0.43 -4.77 29.49
N ASP A 367 0.49 -5.38 30.65
CA ASP A 367 1.49 -6.39 31.02
C ASP A 367 1.10 -7.74 30.40
N ASP A 368 1.43 -7.95 29.14
CA ASP A 368 1.29 -9.24 28.46
C ASP A 368 2.46 -9.39 27.48
N ALA A 369 3.10 -10.55 27.45
CA ALA A 369 4.44 -10.67 26.89
C ALA A 369 4.64 -11.81 25.88
N ALA A 370 3.61 -12.49 25.40
CA ALA A 370 3.83 -13.58 24.46
C ALA A 370 3.82 -13.12 23.02
N ASP A 371 4.98 -13.09 22.39
CA ASP A 371 5.14 -13.05 20.93
C ASP A 371 4.90 -14.46 20.37
N ASP A 372 4.02 -14.59 19.36
CA ASP A 372 3.72 -15.86 18.72
C ASP A 372 4.79 -16.23 17.66
N ALA A 373 5.41 -15.25 17.05
CA ALA A 373 6.35 -15.37 15.93
C ALA A 373 7.80 -15.12 16.34
N THR A 374 8.73 -15.47 15.43
CA THR A 374 10.15 -15.16 15.59
C THR A 374 10.44 -13.69 15.24
N ARG A 375 11.64 -13.21 15.64
CA ARG A 375 12.13 -11.91 15.17
C ARG A 375 12.30 -11.84 13.64
N TYR A 376 12.49 -12.98 12.97
CA TYR A 376 12.59 -13.08 11.52
C TYR A 376 11.23 -12.94 10.84
N GLY A 377 10.19 -13.60 11.34
CA GLY A 377 8.81 -13.41 10.86
C GLY A 377 8.34 -11.96 11.04
N LYS A 378 8.63 -11.34 12.20
CA LYS A 378 8.40 -9.90 12.38
C LYS A 378 9.18 -9.07 11.35
N GLY A 379 10.41 -9.47 11.04
CA GLY A 379 11.30 -8.81 10.09
C GLY A 379 10.74 -8.65 8.67
N PHE A 380 9.80 -9.49 8.24
CA PHE A 380 9.12 -9.36 6.93
C PHE A 380 8.48 -7.98 6.70
N ALA A 381 8.21 -7.23 7.75
CA ALA A 381 7.71 -5.86 7.62
C ALA A 381 8.70 -4.88 6.98
N MET A 382 9.98 -5.22 6.93
CA MET A 382 11.05 -4.39 6.41
C MET A 382 11.63 -4.97 5.11
N SER A 383 12.16 -4.11 4.25
CA SER A 383 12.97 -4.56 3.12
C SER A 383 14.23 -5.24 3.63
N GLY A 384 14.59 -6.38 3.05
CA GLY A 384 15.64 -7.28 3.49
C GLY A 384 15.20 -8.33 4.52
N GLY A 385 13.99 -8.19 5.08
CA GLY A 385 13.50 -9.08 6.12
C GLY A 385 13.08 -10.45 5.62
N VAL A 386 12.55 -10.55 4.42
CA VAL A 386 12.22 -11.85 3.78
C VAL A 386 13.50 -12.62 3.52
N THR A 387 14.48 -11.96 2.89
CA THR A 387 15.79 -12.55 2.63
C THR A 387 16.44 -13.07 3.91
N ALA A 388 16.41 -12.26 4.99
CA ALA A 388 17.00 -12.64 6.27
C ALA A 388 16.30 -13.87 6.89
N ALA A 389 14.98 -13.95 6.80
CA ALA A 389 14.22 -15.08 7.32
C ALA A 389 14.44 -16.36 6.51
N VAL A 390 14.42 -16.27 5.17
CA VAL A 390 14.70 -17.41 4.30
C VAL A 390 16.14 -17.91 4.50
N ALA A 391 17.12 -17.00 4.59
CA ALA A 391 18.51 -17.34 4.86
C ALA A 391 18.67 -18.05 6.22
N LYS A 392 17.92 -17.60 7.26
CA LYS A 392 17.92 -18.27 8.57
C LYS A 392 17.40 -19.69 8.48
N VAL A 393 16.34 -19.94 7.73
CA VAL A 393 15.82 -21.29 7.55
C VAL A 393 16.78 -22.17 6.75
N LEU A 394 17.43 -21.63 5.69
CA LEU A 394 18.48 -22.37 4.96
C LEU A 394 19.65 -22.75 5.89
N GLU A 395 20.04 -21.85 6.81
CA GLU A 395 21.05 -22.17 7.84
C GLU A 395 20.55 -23.31 8.76
N GLU A 396 19.29 -23.25 9.23
CA GLU A 396 18.67 -24.32 10.06
C GLU A 396 18.60 -25.66 9.32
N MET A 397 18.53 -25.63 7.98
CA MET A 397 18.54 -26.82 7.10
C MET A 397 19.95 -27.26 6.68
N GLU A 398 20.98 -26.61 7.18
CA GLU A 398 22.41 -26.86 6.81
C GLU A 398 22.65 -26.73 5.28
N CYS A 399 21.93 -25.86 4.61
CA CYS A 399 22.09 -25.56 3.19
C CYS A 399 23.21 -24.54 2.97
N ARG A 400 23.74 -24.47 1.71
CA ARG A 400 24.64 -23.39 1.33
C ARG A 400 23.94 -22.03 1.42
N GLU A 401 24.71 -20.98 1.66
CA GLU A 401 24.22 -19.61 1.56
C GLU A 401 23.74 -19.30 0.13
N ALA A 402 22.61 -18.61 0.02
CA ALA A 402 22.02 -18.21 -1.25
C ALA A 402 22.55 -16.84 -1.69
N ASP A 403 22.88 -16.69 -2.97
CA ASP A 403 23.14 -15.38 -3.57
C ASP A 403 21.83 -14.62 -3.72
N THR A 404 21.72 -13.43 -3.10
CA THR A 404 20.44 -12.74 -2.98
C THR A 404 20.49 -11.29 -3.48
N VAL A 405 19.35 -10.79 -3.97
CA VAL A 405 19.10 -9.37 -4.24
C VAL A 405 17.87 -8.92 -3.51
N GLN A 406 18.01 -7.85 -2.75
CA GLN A 406 16.94 -7.21 -2.00
C GLN A 406 16.50 -5.95 -2.74
N CYS A 407 15.24 -5.89 -3.19
CA CYS A 407 14.70 -4.75 -3.89
C CYS A 407 13.83 -3.90 -2.94
N ASN A 408 14.28 -2.71 -2.66
CA ASN A 408 13.65 -1.75 -1.77
C ASN A 408 12.91 -0.67 -2.57
N GLY A 409 11.65 -0.91 -2.88
CA GLY A 409 10.82 -0.01 -3.67
C GLY A 409 10.75 -0.36 -5.16
N ALA A 410 9.79 0.25 -5.83
CA ALA A 410 9.41 -0.07 -7.19
C ALA A 410 10.52 0.12 -8.23
N GLU A 411 11.41 1.09 -8.05
CA GLU A 411 12.52 1.37 -8.99
C GLU A 411 13.57 0.24 -8.97
N GLU A 412 13.92 -0.25 -7.78
CA GLU A 412 14.87 -1.36 -7.65
C GLU A 412 14.23 -2.66 -8.15
N VAL A 413 12.95 -2.91 -7.82
CA VAL A 413 12.18 -4.03 -8.36
C VAL A 413 12.20 -4.02 -9.89
N LYS A 414 11.86 -2.90 -10.52
CA LYS A 414 11.86 -2.76 -11.97
C LYS A 414 13.22 -3.07 -12.58
N LYS A 415 14.30 -2.56 -11.97
CA LYS A 415 15.67 -2.81 -12.42
C LYS A 415 16.03 -4.30 -12.33
N ALA A 416 15.74 -4.95 -11.21
CA ALA A 416 16.02 -6.35 -10.99
C ALA A 416 15.25 -7.26 -11.98
N LEU A 417 13.94 -7.01 -12.16
CA LEU A 417 13.10 -7.78 -13.09
C LEU A 417 13.56 -7.62 -14.54
N LEU A 418 13.98 -6.42 -14.95
CA LEU A 418 14.55 -6.22 -16.30
C LEU A 418 15.86 -6.98 -16.49
N GLN A 419 16.73 -7.00 -15.48
CA GLN A 419 17.99 -7.74 -15.53
C GLN A 419 17.76 -9.25 -15.52
N LEU A 420 16.81 -9.74 -14.70
CA LEU A 420 16.41 -11.14 -14.65
C LEU A 420 15.87 -11.59 -16.02
N LYS A 421 14.92 -10.83 -16.58
CA LYS A 421 14.36 -11.09 -17.92
C LYS A 421 15.41 -11.14 -19.03
N ALA A 422 16.46 -10.34 -18.89
CA ALA A 422 17.56 -10.30 -19.85
C ALA A 422 18.63 -11.39 -19.60
N GLY A 423 18.47 -12.27 -18.60
CA GLY A 423 19.45 -13.28 -18.21
C GLY A 423 20.78 -12.71 -17.68
N ARG A 424 20.76 -11.46 -17.23
CA ARG A 424 21.96 -10.74 -16.75
C ARG A 424 22.12 -10.77 -15.22
N LEU A 425 21.08 -11.13 -14.51
CA LEU A 425 21.09 -11.26 -13.05
C LEU A 425 21.29 -12.74 -12.69
N LYS A 426 22.42 -13.04 -12.09
CA LYS A 426 22.77 -14.40 -11.65
C LYS A 426 22.72 -14.41 -10.12
N VAL A 427 21.60 -14.80 -9.59
CA VAL A 427 21.33 -14.88 -8.15
C VAL A 427 20.38 -16.05 -7.91
N ASP A 428 20.34 -16.56 -6.70
CA ASP A 428 19.42 -17.62 -6.31
C ASP A 428 18.05 -17.05 -5.94
N PHE A 429 18.05 -15.90 -5.21
CA PHE A 429 16.81 -15.34 -4.67
C PHE A 429 16.71 -13.82 -4.83
N ILE A 430 15.50 -13.35 -5.18
CA ILE A 430 15.18 -11.93 -5.33
C ILE A 430 14.02 -11.58 -4.39
N GLU A 431 14.27 -10.79 -3.37
CA GLU A 431 13.23 -10.19 -2.57
C GLU A 431 12.66 -8.96 -3.27
N GLY A 432 11.33 -8.94 -3.49
CA GLY A 432 10.63 -7.83 -4.14
C GLY A 432 9.69 -7.09 -3.20
N MET A 433 10.08 -5.89 -2.74
CA MET A 433 9.21 -4.98 -1.97
C MET A 433 8.87 -3.75 -2.79
N MET A 434 7.56 -3.57 -3.14
CA MET A 434 7.12 -2.43 -3.95
C MET A 434 7.15 -1.09 -3.21
N CYS A 435 7.10 -1.10 -1.89
CA CYS A 435 7.20 0.10 -1.05
C CYS A 435 8.64 0.32 -0.56
N ASN A 436 9.11 1.57 -0.56
CA ASN A 436 10.38 1.93 0.04
C ASN A 436 10.34 1.68 1.56
N GLY A 437 11.26 0.88 2.07
CA GLY A 437 11.27 0.46 3.48
C GLY A 437 10.40 -0.77 3.76
N GLY A 438 9.89 -1.46 2.74
CA GLY A 438 8.97 -2.58 2.89
C GLY A 438 7.58 -2.15 3.37
N CYS A 439 6.89 -3.00 4.13
CA CYS A 439 5.56 -2.71 4.68
C CYS A 439 5.58 -1.52 5.66
N MET A 440 6.71 -1.26 6.33
CA MET A 440 6.88 -0.08 7.18
C MET A 440 6.78 1.25 6.42
N GLY A 441 6.98 1.25 5.10
CA GLY A 441 6.77 2.39 4.21
C GLY A 441 5.47 2.29 3.38
N GLY A 442 4.54 1.44 3.79
CA GLY A 442 3.26 1.21 3.09
C GLY A 442 2.36 2.45 3.06
N PRO A 443 1.45 2.54 2.08
CA PRO A 443 0.65 3.74 1.81
C PRO A 443 -0.39 4.08 2.89
N ALA A 444 -0.74 3.16 3.77
CA ALA A 444 -1.72 3.35 4.82
C ALA A 444 -1.12 3.26 6.24
N ASN A 445 0.14 3.60 6.39
CA ASN A 445 0.79 3.80 7.68
C ASN A 445 0.34 5.13 8.32
N LEU A 446 0.24 5.14 9.66
CA LEU A 446 -0.16 6.31 10.45
C LEU A 446 1.02 7.22 10.79
N THR A 447 2.21 6.63 10.86
CA THR A 447 3.43 7.29 11.34
C THR A 447 4.49 7.29 10.24
N GLU A 448 5.29 8.35 10.18
CA GLU A 448 6.43 8.43 9.26
C GLU A 448 7.38 7.25 9.42
N TYR A 449 7.87 6.72 8.30
CA TYR A 449 8.73 5.55 8.23
C TYR A 449 9.91 5.57 9.22
N ILE A 450 10.64 6.68 9.31
CA ILE A 450 11.85 6.77 10.17
C ILE A 450 11.48 6.60 11.65
N LYS A 451 10.34 7.14 12.07
CA LYS A 451 9.88 7.10 13.47
C LYS A 451 9.36 5.71 13.82
N SER A 452 8.45 5.18 12.99
CA SER A 452 7.88 3.84 13.21
C SER A 452 8.95 2.75 13.16
N ARG A 453 9.90 2.84 12.22
CA ARG A 453 11.01 1.91 12.09
C ARG A 453 11.84 1.78 13.36
N ARG A 454 12.19 2.89 14.01
CA ARG A 454 13.00 2.87 15.26
C ARG A 454 12.29 2.12 16.39
N VAL A 455 10.98 2.32 16.53
CA VAL A 455 10.18 1.61 17.54
C VAL A 455 10.09 0.14 17.18
N PHE A 456 9.79 -0.16 15.93
CA PHE A 456 9.68 -1.52 15.43
C PHE A 456 10.96 -2.33 15.62
N GLU A 457 12.11 -1.81 15.16
CA GLU A 457 13.42 -2.49 15.29
C GLU A 457 13.72 -2.82 16.76
N LYS A 458 13.51 -1.86 17.68
CA LYS A 458 13.71 -2.09 19.10
C LYS A 458 12.81 -3.22 19.65
N LYS A 459 11.55 -3.28 19.22
CA LYS A 459 10.60 -4.32 19.67
C LYS A 459 10.95 -5.68 19.06
N ARG A 460 11.23 -5.72 17.75
CA ARG A 460 11.66 -6.92 17.04
C ARG A 460 12.92 -7.53 17.66
N ASP A 461 13.92 -6.71 17.92
CA ASP A 461 15.22 -7.18 18.43
C ASP A 461 15.15 -7.60 19.92
N ALA A 462 14.11 -7.18 20.62
CA ALA A 462 13.82 -7.66 21.98
C ALA A 462 13.14 -9.04 21.99
N ASN A 463 12.67 -9.54 20.84
CA ASN A 463 12.08 -10.85 20.71
C ASN A 463 13.17 -11.95 20.78
N GLY A 464 13.03 -12.84 21.75
CA GLY A 464 14.01 -13.93 21.98
C GLY A 464 13.82 -15.18 21.12
N LYS A 465 12.77 -15.26 20.30
CA LYS A 465 12.54 -16.41 19.41
C LYS A 465 13.34 -16.27 18.13
N GLU A 466 14.30 -17.18 17.91
CA GLU A 466 15.21 -17.13 16.76
C GLU A 466 15.09 -18.32 15.81
N ASN A 467 14.57 -19.45 16.26
CA ASN A 467 14.44 -20.66 15.43
C ASN A 467 13.07 -20.67 14.72
N VAL A 468 13.10 -20.46 13.41
CA VAL A 468 11.89 -20.37 12.57
C VAL A 468 11.22 -21.74 12.44
N GLY A 469 12.00 -22.78 12.12
CA GLY A 469 11.46 -24.14 11.95
C GLY A 469 10.86 -24.73 13.23
N GLU A 470 11.46 -24.45 14.39
CA GLU A 470 10.92 -24.86 15.69
C GLU A 470 9.60 -24.13 16.01
N THR A 471 9.56 -22.81 15.77
CA THR A 471 8.37 -21.99 16.00
C THR A 471 7.19 -22.46 15.14
N VAL A 472 7.42 -22.73 13.85
CA VAL A 472 6.39 -23.23 12.92
C VAL A 472 5.85 -24.60 13.37
N ARG A 473 6.73 -25.53 13.76
CA ARG A 473 6.33 -26.84 14.26
C ARG A 473 5.59 -26.76 15.61
N ALA A 474 6.06 -25.91 16.53
CA ALA A 474 5.40 -25.72 17.83
C ALA A 474 3.98 -25.17 17.70
N ALA A 475 3.72 -24.38 16.67
CA ALA A 475 2.39 -23.88 16.31
C ALA A 475 1.53 -24.89 15.51
N GLY A 476 2.04 -26.10 15.21
CA GLY A 476 1.34 -27.06 14.32
C GLY A 476 1.18 -26.57 12.88
N ALA A 477 1.90 -25.53 12.51
CA ALA A 477 1.72 -24.82 11.25
C ALA A 477 2.50 -25.46 10.08
N ASP A 478 3.38 -26.40 10.36
CA ASP A 478 4.15 -27.17 9.37
C ASP A 478 3.31 -28.14 8.54
N THR A 479 2.09 -28.45 9.01
CA THR A 479 1.11 -29.30 8.32
C THR A 479 0.16 -28.53 7.43
N ILE A 480 0.17 -27.19 7.51
CA ILE A 480 -0.70 -26.32 6.73
C ILE A 480 -0.11 -26.10 5.34
N ASP A 481 -0.92 -26.35 4.32
CA ASP A 481 -0.52 -26.06 2.95
C ASP A 481 -0.51 -24.55 2.69
N VAL A 482 0.68 -24.02 2.41
CA VAL A 482 0.90 -22.59 2.12
C VAL A 482 1.22 -22.33 0.66
N HIS A 483 0.99 -23.29 -0.24
CA HIS A 483 1.21 -23.10 -1.67
C HIS A 483 -0.05 -22.59 -2.38
N ARG A 484 0.18 -21.86 -3.47
CA ARG A 484 -0.90 -21.44 -4.38
C ARG A 484 -1.28 -22.63 -5.24
N HIS A 485 -2.55 -22.95 -5.25
CA HIS A 485 -3.11 -23.90 -6.21
C HIS A 485 -3.61 -23.05 -7.37
N ASP A 486 -2.84 -22.97 -8.45
CA ASP A 486 -3.28 -22.32 -9.67
C ASP A 486 -4.59 -22.95 -10.17
N LYS A 487 -5.62 -22.12 -10.27
CA LYS A 487 -6.83 -22.40 -11.02
C LYS A 487 -6.84 -21.62 -12.32
#